data_82b9cd409b988757ca34a5d792534621
#
_entry.id   82b9cd409b988757ca34a5d792534621
#
_cell.length_a   1.000
_cell.length_b   1.000
_cell.length_c   1.000
_cell.angle_alpha   90.00
_cell.angle_beta   90.00
_cell.angle_gamma   90.00
#
_symmetry.space_group_name_H-M   'P 1'
#
loop_
_entity.id
_entity.type
_entity.pdbx_description
1 polymer ?
#
loop_
_entity_poly.entity_id
_entity_poly.type
_entity_poly.pdbx_seq_one_letter_code
_entity_poly.pdbx_strand_id
1 'polypeptide(L)'
;MQDVSASVYTGLIKIRPHARGTVAYQTNRNLTLGEGAWAESVPNLEIETNDVRCSHASTVGPIDPEHRFYLESRGVPTPVAERLIVLGFFDEVLDQLPVPALTAELRDRVARKFDGRELAAAVREGRA
;
A
#
# COMPACT_ATOMS: atom_id res chain seq x y z
N MET A 1 -15.86 10.00 11.33
CA MET A 1 -14.53 9.95 11.94
C MET A 1 -13.63 8.90 11.30
N GLN A 2 -13.92 8.51 10.07
CA GLN A 2 -13.12 7.50 9.35
C GLN A 2 -11.89 8.09 8.66
N ASP A 3 -11.78 9.38 8.62
CA ASP A 3 -10.65 10.07 8.00
C ASP A 3 -9.45 10.22 8.93
N VAL A 4 -9.56 9.70 10.17
CA VAL A 4 -8.48 9.68 11.16
C VAL A 4 -8.14 8.21 11.46
N SER A 5 -7.54 7.55 10.49
CA SER A 5 -6.98 6.21 10.70
C SER A 5 -5.48 6.29 10.97
N ALA A 6 -5.03 5.57 12.00
CA ALA A 6 -3.62 5.43 12.31
C ALA A 6 -3.16 4.00 12.04
N SER A 7 -2.00 3.84 11.43
CA SER A 7 -1.37 2.54 11.20
C SER A 7 0.10 2.60 11.58
N VAL A 8 0.55 1.63 12.37
CA VAL A 8 1.98 1.44 12.67
C VAL A 8 2.40 0.07 12.14
N TYR A 9 3.41 0.07 11.30
CA TYR A 9 4.04 -1.14 10.82
C TYR A 9 5.42 -1.30 11.46
N THR A 10 5.63 -2.42 12.15
CA THR A 10 6.96 -2.80 12.66
C THR A 10 7.41 -4.05 11.94
N GLY A 11 8.52 -3.94 11.20
CA GLY A 11 9.14 -5.06 10.49
C GLY A 11 10.48 -5.42 11.10
N LEU A 12 10.83 -6.71 11.05
CA LEU A 12 12.15 -7.20 11.45
C LEU A 12 12.68 -8.16 10.37
N ILE A 13 13.84 -7.83 9.82
CA ILE A 13 14.67 -8.79 9.07
C ILE A 13 15.76 -9.27 10.02
N LYS A 14 15.72 -10.56 10.34
CA LYS A 14 16.76 -11.21 11.14
C LYS A 14 17.56 -12.21 10.31
N ILE A 15 18.87 -11.98 10.21
CA ILE A 15 19.80 -12.85 9.51
C ILE A 15 20.76 -13.49 10.51
N ARG A 16 20.67 -14.79 10.66
CA ARG A 16 21.45 -15.56 11.64
C ARG A 16 22.92 -15.77 11.16
N PRO A 17 23.86 -16.11 12.07
CA PRO A 17 25.29 -16.19 11.77
C PRO A 17 25.65 -17.15 10.62
N HIS A 18 24.88 -18.22 10.46
CA HIS A 18 25.13 -19.26 9.43
C HIS A 18 24.41 -19.01 8.11
N ALA A 19 23.58 -17.97 8.01
CA ALA A 19 22.81 -17.61 6.81
C ALA A 19 23.63 -16.71 5.87
N ARG A 20 24.80 -17.21 5.44
CA ARG A 20 25.69 -16.50 4.51
C ARG A 20 25.09 -16.42 3.11
N GLY A 21 25.42 -15.37 2.36
CA GLY A 21 24.93 -15.16 1.01
C GLY A 21 23.46 -14.72 0.94
N THR A 22 22.82 -14.44 2.08
CA THR A 22 21.41 -13.98 2.12
C THR A 22 21.24 -12.65 1.39
N VAL A 23 20.21 -12.61 0.54
CA VAL A 23 19.71 -11.38 -0.08
C VAL A 23 18.29 -11.15 0.44
N ALA A 24 18.07 -10.05 1.18
CA ALA A 24 16.78 -9.74 1.78
C ALA A 24 16.43 -8.25 1.63
N TYR A 25 15.26 -7.99 1.10
CA TYR A 25 14.72 -6.64 0.95
C TYR A 25 13.35 -6.55 1.58
N GLN A 26 13.11 -5.47 2.32
CA GLN A 26 11.81 -5.14 2.88
C GLN A 26 11.35 -3.80 2.33
N THR A 27 10.18 -3.77 1.73
CA THR A 27 9.55 -2.53 1.29
C THR A 27 8.19 -2.39 1.98
N ASN A 28 8.00 -1.28 2.69
CA ASN A 28 6.71 -0.89 3.25
C ASN A 28 6.24 0.39 2.57
N ARG A 29 5.04 0.33 1.99
CA ARG A 29 4.42 1.48 1.33
C ARG A 29 3.05 1.73 1.93
N ASN A 30 2.78 2.97 2.31
CA ASN A 30 1.51 3.39 2.87
C ASN A 30 0.92 4.49 1.99
N LEU A 31 -0.27 4.26 1.47
CA LEU A 31 -1.05 5.23 0.72
C LEU A 31 -2.13 5.79 1.65
N THR A 32 -2.06 7.07 1.97
CA THR A 32 -3.05 7.75 2.80
C THR A 32 -4.16 8.32 1.92
N LEU A 33 -5.42 8.05 2.28
CA LEU A 33 -6.59 8.41 1.49
C LEU A 33 -7.50 9.43 2.20
N GLY A 34 -7.04 10.08 3.26
CA GLY A 34 -7.79 11.08 4.00
C GLY A 34 -6.83 12.04 4.66
N GLU A 35 -7.25 13.29 4.86
CA GLU A 35 -6.42 14.34 5.45
C GLU A 35 -5.97 14.03 6.88
N GLY A 36 -6.74 13.22 7.62
CA GLY A 36 -6.40 12.79 8.97
C GLY A 36 -5.79 11.39 9.04
N ALA A 37 -5.54 10.74 7.91
CA ALA A 37 -4.92 9.42 7.88
C ALA A 37 -3.42 9.51 8.15
N TRP A 38 -2.94 8.68 9.07
CA TRP A 38 -1.55 8.67 9.48
C TRP A 38 -0.99 7.25 9.44
N ALA A 39 0.24 7.13 8.99
CA ALA A 39 0.95 5.86 9.00
C ALA A 39 2.41 6.04 9.41
N GLU A 40 2.92 5.10 10.20
CA GLU A 40 4.32 5.02 10.60
C GLU A 40 4.89 3.66 10.21
N SER A 41 6.16 3.66 9.81
CA SER A 41 6.89 2.44 9.50
C SER A 41 8.19 2.41 10.30
N VAL A 42 8.36 1.35 11.08
CA VAL A 42 9.54 1.10 11.94
C VAL A 42 10.23 -0.18 11.47
N PRO A 43 11.03 -0.12 10.39
CA PRO A 43 11.79 -1.27 9.94
C PRO A 43 13.04 -1.47 10.80
N ASN A 44 13.29 -2.72 11.18
CA ASN A 44 14.46 -3.12 11.94
C ASN A 44 15.26 -4.19 11.19
N LEU A 45 16.59 -4.11 11.30
CA LEU A 45 17.52 -5.09 10.75
C LEU A 45 18.38 -5.65 11.89
N GLU A 46 18.38 -6.98 12.04
CA GLU A 46 19.23 -7.70 12.96
C GLU A 46 20.12 -8.66 12.15
N ILE A 47 21.37 -8.24 11.91
CA ILE A 47 22.29 -8.94 10.99
C ILE A 47 23.46 -9.47 11.78
N GLU A 48 23.60 -10.79 11.86
CA GLU A 48 24.62 -11.49 12.64
C GLU A 48 25.75 -12.07 11.75
N THR A 49 25.82 -11.70 10.47
CA THR A 49 26.87 -12.13 9.52
C THR A 49 27.21 -11.02 8.52
N ASN A 50 28.46 -10.97 8.06
CA ASN A 50 28.94 -9.93 7.14
C ASN A 50 28.70 -10.25 5.66
N ASP A 51 28.36 -11.48 5.33
CA ASP A 51 28.17 -11.94 3.95
C ASP A 51 26.68 -11.91 3.58
N VAL A 52 26.13 -10.70 3.44
CA VAL A 52 24.72 -10.48 3.13
C VAL A 52 24.50 -9.21 2.31
N ARG A 53 23.37 -9.16 1.59
CA ARG A 53 22.82 -7.94 0.98
C ARG A 53 21.44 -7.72 1.58
N CYS A 54 21.31 -6.72 2.41
CA CYS A 54 20.07 -6.44 3.14
C CYS A 54 19.75 -4.95 3.07
N SER A 55 18.51 -4.63 2.75
CA SER A 55 18.03 -3.25 2.80
C SER A 55 16.53 -3.18 3.13
N HIS A 56 16.11 -2.02 3.56
CA HIS A 56 14.70 -1.68 3.69
C HIS A 56 14.38 -0.34 3.05
N ALA A 57 13.13 -0.18 2.61
CA ALA A 57 12.58 1.08 2.15
C ALA A 57 11.20 1.31 2.77
N SER A 58 10.88 2.54 3.08
CA SER A 58 9.56 2.92 3.58
C SER A 58 9.09 4.21 2.95
N THR A 59 7.84 4.23 2.54
CA THR A 59 7.17 5.42 2.03
C THR A 59 5.79 5.57 2.63
N VAL A 60 5.43 6.82 2.92
CA VAL A 60 4.09 7.22 3.35
C VAL A 60 3.71 8.47 2.57
N GLY A 61 2.56 8.47 1.93
CA GLY A 61 2.10 9.64 1.18
C GLY A 61 0.66 9.51 0.71
N PRO A 62 0.04 10.63 0.32
CA PRO A 62 -1.27 10.64 -0.32
C PRO A 62 -1.19 10.16 -1.77
N ILE A 63 -2.36 10.10 -2.41
CA ILE A 63 -2.43 9.93 -3.87
C ILE A 63 -1.65 11.06 -4.53
N ASP A 64 -0.77 10.71 -5.47
CA ASP A 64 -0.02 11.69 -6.26
C ASP A 64 -0.99 12.54 -7.10
N PRO A 65 -1.01 13.86 -6.89
CA PRO A 65 -1.90 14.76 -7.62
C PRO A 65 -1.61 14.79 -9.12
N GLU A 66 -0.38 14.52 -9.57
CA GLU A 66 -0.04 14.47 -10.99
C GLU A 66 -0.65 13.23 -11.66
N HIS A 67 -0.63 12.08 -11.01
CA HIS A 67 -1.29 10.88 -11.51
C HIS A 67 -2.79 11.06 -11.61
N ARG A 68 -3.40 11.69 -10.61
CA ARG A 68 -4.83 12.02 -10.65
C ARG A 68 -5.14 12.97 -11.79
N PHE A 69 -4.42 14.08 -11.88
CA PHE A 69 -4.59 15.07 -12.94
C PHE A 69 -4.42 14.48 -14.36
N TYR A 70 -3.44 13.59 -14.54
CA TYR A 70 -3.25 12.90 -15.82
C TYR A 70 -4.49 12.11 -16.25
N LEU A 71 -5.12 11.37 -15.35
CA LEU A 71 -6.34 10.61 -15.64
C LEU A 71 -7.53 11.54 -15.89
N GLU A 72 -7.71 12.55 -15.07
CA GLU A 72 -8.78 13.56 -15.21
C GLU A 72 -8.67 14.33 -16.53
N SER A 73 -7.47 14.71 -16.94
CA SER A 73 -7.24 15.38 -18.22
C SER A 73 -7.61 14.54 -19.45
N ARG A 74 -7.75 13.21 -19.27
CA ARG A 74 -8.24 12.28 -20.28
C ARG A 74 -9.73 11.96 -20.15
N GLY A 75 -10.45 12.70 -19.31
CA GLY A 75 -11.89 12.56 -19.12
C GLY A 75 -12.30 11.49 -18.13
N VAL A 76 -11.36 10.95 -17.33
CA VAL A 76 -11.70 10.00 -16.25
C VAL A 76 -12.26 10.79 -15.06
N PRO A 77 -13.48 10.48 -14.57
CA PRO A 77 -14.02 11.15 -13.39
C PRO A 77 -13.15 10.93 -12.16
N THR A 78 -13.03 11.93 -11.29
CA THR A 78 -12.16 11.90 -10.09
C THR A 78 -12.30 10.63 -9.24
N PRO A 79 -13.51 10.14 -8.88
CA PRO A 79 -13.64 8.92 -8.09
C PRO A 79 -13.09 7.69 -8.80
N VAL A 80 -13.26 7.62 -10.13
CA VAL A 80 -12.75 6.51 -10.93
C VAL A 80 -11.23 6.60 -11.04
N ALA A 81 -10.67 7.80 -11.19
CA ALA A 81 -9.22 8.03 -11.23
C ALA A 81 -8.57 7.59 -9.92
N GLU A 82 -9.10 8.00 -8.78
CA GLU A 82 -8.61 7.61 -7.47
C GLU A 82 -8.69 6.09 -7.25
N ARG A 83 -9.81 5.48 -7.65
CA ARG A 83 -9.97 4.02 -7.61
C ARG A 83 -8.91 3.30 -8.42
N LEU A 84 -8.63 3.75 -9.65
CA LEU A 84 -7.61 3.15 -10.51
C LEU A 84 -6.21 3.27 -9.91
N ILE A 85 -5.86 4.42 -9.33
CA ILE A 85 -4.58 4.64 -8.67
C ILE A 85 -4.41 3.71 -7.47
N VAL A 86 -5.44 3.59 -6.63
CA VAL A 86 -5.39 2.70 -5.46
C VAL A 86 -5.27 1.24 -5.86
N LEU A 87 -6.01 0.78 -6.86
CA LEU A 87 -5.91 -0.60 -7.34
C LEU A 87 -4.53 -0.88 -7.94
N GLY A 88 -3.99 0.04 -8.76
CA GLY A 88 -2.65 -0.06 -9.32
C GLY A 88 -1.55 -0.11 -8.26
N PHE A 89 -1.71 0.64 -7.17
CA PHE A 89 -0.79 0.59 -6.03
C PHE A 89 -0.71 -0.80 -5.39
N PHE A 90 -1.83 -1.51 -5.27
CA PHE A 90 -1.85 -2.88 -4.76
C PHE A 90 -1.40 -3.90 -5.80
N ASP A 91 -1.72 -3.68 -7.08
CA ASP A 91 -1.35 -4.60 -8.16
C ASP A 91 0.17 -4.79 -8.26
N GLU A 92 0.96 -3.76 -8.00
CA GLU A 92 2.43 -3.85 -7.99
C GLU A 92 2.96 -4.93 -7.03
N VAL A 93 2.26 -5.18 -5.92
CA VAL A 93 2.60 -6.24 -4.97
C VAL A 93 1.91 -7.56 -5.32
N LEU A 94 0.64 -7.48 -5.72
CA LEU A 94 -0.17 -8.66 -6.03
C LEU A 94 0.37 -9.43 -7.23
N ASP A 95 0.91 -8.74 -8.23
CA ASP A 95 1.48 -9.36 -9.43
C ASP A 95 2.77 -10.16 -9.15
N GLN A 96 3.40 -9.95 -7.99
CA GLN A 96 4.57 -10.72 -7.54
C GLN A 96 4.18 -12.03 -6.86
N LEU A 97 2.91 -12.27 -6.58
CA LEU A 97 2.45 -13.50 -5.92
C LEU A 97 2.44 -14.66 -6.91
N PRO A 98 3.11 -15.80 -6.59
CA PRO A 98 3.21 -16.94 -7.51
C PRO A 98 1.94 -17.80 -7.56
N VAL A 99 0.81 -17.33 -7.00
CA VAL A 99 -0.46 -18.08 -6.90
C VAL A 99 -1.59 -17.26 -7.53
N PRO A 100 -1.91 -17.46 -8.81
CA PRO A 100 -2.90 -16.63 -9.53
C PRO A 100 -4.30 -16.59 -8.89
N ALA A 101 -4.76 -17.71 -8.34
CA ALA A 101 -6.06 -17.76 -7.67
C ALA A 101 -6.12 -16.85 -6.44
N LEU A 102 -5.05 -16.81 -5.65
CA LEU A 102 -4.93 -15.93 -4.49
C LEU A 102 -4.84 -14.45 -4.91
N THR A 103 -4.08 -14.17 -5.97
CA THR A 103 -3.96 -12.82 -6.54
C THR A 103 -5.32 -12.27 -6.94
N ALA A 104 -6.13 -13.06 -7.65
CA ALA A 104 -7.47 -12.67 -8.07
C ALA A 104 -8.40 -12.39 -6.87
N GLU A 105 -8.38 -13.26 -5.86
CA GLU A 105 -9.19 -13.08 -4.65
C GLU A 105 -8.79 -11.83 -3.86
N LEU A 106 -7.49 -11.59 -3.69
CA LEU A 106 -6.98 -10.42 -2.98
C LEU A 106 -7.30 -9.12 -3.70
N ARG A 107 -7.17 -9.10 -5.04
CA ARG A 107 -7.55 -7.95 -5.87
C ARG A 107 -9.02 -7.58 -5.70
N ASP A 108 -9.91 -8.58 -5.74
CA ASP A 108 -11.33 -8.40 -5.52
C ASP A 108 -11.65 -7.90 -4.09
N ARG A 109 -10.96 -8.42 -3.07
CA ARG A 109 -11.11 -7.94 -1.68
C ARG A 109 -10.68 -6.49 -1.50
N VAL A 110 -9.57 -6.08 -2.15
CA VAL A 110 -9.10 -4.69 -2.12
C VAL A 110 -10.14 -3.78 -2.79
N ALA A 111 -10.64 -4.15 -3.98
CA ALA A 111 -11.65 -3.39 -4.70
C ALA A 111 -12.92 -3.20 -3.86
N ARG A 112 -13.47 -4.27 -3.31
CA ARG A 112 -14.67 -4.20 -2.44
C ARG A 112 -14.45 -3.34 -1.19
N LYS A 113 -13.27 -3.40 -0.59
CA LYS A 113 -12.95 -2.58 0.60
C LYS A 113 -12.89 -1.10 0.26
N PHE A 114 -12.38 -0.76 -0.91
CA PHE A 114 -12.32 0.62 -1.39
C PHE A 114 -13.74 1.13 -1.74
N ASP A 115 -14.49 0.37 -2.54
CA ASP A 115 -15.86 0.71 -2.94
C ASP A 115 -16.80 0.84 -1.73
N GLY A 116 -16.67 -0.02 -0.73
CA GLY A 116 -17.41 0.07 0.53
C GLY A 116 -17.06 1.32 1.35
N ARG A 117 -15.83 1.82 1.27
CA ARG A 117 -15.41 3.09 1.89
C ARG A 117 -16.04 4.29 1.21
N GLU A 118 -16.04 4.32 -0.12
CA GLU A 118 -16.68 5.40 -0.89
C GLU A 118 -18.18 5.48 -0.62
N LEU A 119 -18.87 4.34 -0.61
CA LEU A 119 -20.28 4.29 -0.28
C LEU A 119 -20.55 4.83 1.14
N ALA A 120 -19.76 4.46 2.12
CA ALA A 120 -19.91 4.94 3.48
C ALA A 120 -19.64 6.45 3.63
N ALA A 121 -18.73 7.00 2.83
CA ALA A 121 -18.46 8.44 2.76
C ALA A 121 -19.65 9.18 2.12
N ALA A 122 -20.15 8.69 0.98
CA ALA A 122 -21.30 9.28 0.27
C ALA A 122 -22.57 9.31 1.13
N VAL A 123 -22.85 8.25 1.88
CA VAL A 123 -23.98 8.20 2.82
C VAL A 123 -23.86 9.25 3.93
N ARG A 124 -22.64 9.52 4.43
CA ARG A 124 -22.43 10.54 5.47
C ARG A 124 -22.61 11.96 4.96
N GLU A 125 -22.20 12.21 3.71
CA GLU A 125 -22.31 13.51 3.06
C GLU A 125 -23.74 13.77 2.51
N GLY A 126 -24.65 12.82 2.68
CA GLY A 126 -26.05 12.93 2.20
C GLY A 126 -26.19 12.94 0.68
N ARG A 127 -25.21 12.33 -0.02
CA ARG A 127 -25.20 12.25 -1.50
C ARG A 127 -25.69 10.90 -2.04
N ALA A 128 -26.10 9.98 -1.16
CA ALA A 128 -26.63 8.66 -1.52
C ALA A 128 -28.13 8.56 -1.28
#